data_57423766f2b007578d0f96872471032e
#
_entry.id   57423766f2b007578d0f96872471032e
#
_cell.length_a   1.000
_cell.length_b   1.000
_cell.length_c   1.000
_cell.angle_alpha   90.00
_cell.angle_beta   90.00
_cell.angle_gamma   90.00
#
_symmetry.space_group_name_H-M   'P 1'
#
loop_
_entity.id
_entity.type
_entity.pdbx_description
1 polymer ?
#
loop_
_entity_poly.entity_id
_entity_poly.type
_entity_poly.pdbx_seq_one_letter_code
_entity_poly.pdbx_strand_id
1 'polypeptide(L)'
;MSNERRDFLKLGAAGLAVGAAAASVLDVRKAAAQAAPTSLLRTVLDRGHVIVGSGSTNAPWHFEDAAGKLVGMDITMAHILAKGLFDDDTKVEFVQQDPAARIPNITTGKVDITIQFMTVTPQRAQLVAFTRPYYVEGIALLTLPGSQMKTFDQLQAGGANTKVSILQNVDADNSVHMVLPQAQVMQIDTQANVIQALDSKRVDAAAVDLSTVRWMVKQTPDRYADSGKKWFSMLYSAALKQGDQDWLNFVNTAFDVAMYGHQNELYDKAFADYFGLNPPAREPGFPSI
;
A
#
# COMPACT_ATOMS: atom_id res chain seq x y z
N MET A 1 -21.74 -70.09 50.90
CA MET A 1 -20.53 -70.21 50.05
C MET A 1 -20.87 -69.47 48.75
N SER A 2 -20.37 -68.42 48.42
CA SER A 2 -19.64 -67.18 48.77
C SER A 2 -19.62 -66.34 47.55
N ASN A 3 -19.98 -65.09 47.69
CA ASN A 3 -20.14 -64.10 46.68
C ASN A 3 -18.77 -63.46 46.19
N GLU A 4 -17.67 -64.09 46.50
CA GLU A 4 -16.35 -63.45 46.29
C GLU A 4 -15.72 -63.62 44.87
N ARG A 5 -16.37 -64.34 43.95
CA ARG A 5 -15.80 -64.51 42.57
C ARG A 5 -16.35 -63.51 41.58
N ARG A 6 -17.28 -62.62 41.93
CA ARG A 6 -17.86 -61.65 40.99
C ARG A 6 -17.19 -60.25 40.99
N ASP A 7 -16.41 -59.95 42.02
CA ASP A 7 -15.82 -58.62 42.17
C ASP A 7 -14.43 -58.45 41.52
N PHE A 8 -13.75 -59.60 41.22
CA PHE A 8 -12.41 -59.55 40.59
C PHE A 8 -12.46 -59.24 39.06
N LEU A 9 -13.61 -59.41 38.42
CA LEU A 9 -13.78 -59.13 37.00
C LEU A 9 -14.18 -57.66 36.68
N LYS A 10 -14.52 -56.86 37.70
CA LYS A 10 -14.86 -55.47 37.53
C LYS A 10 -13.71 -54.49 37.65
N LEU A 11 -12.53 -54.93 38.17
CA LEU A 11 -11.34 -54.08 38.26
C LEU A 11 -10.47 -54.12 36.98
N GLY A 12 -10.67 -55.13 36.11
CA GLY A 12 -9.87 -55.25 34.88
C GLY A 12 -10.32 -54.37 33.73
N ALA A 13 -11.57 -53.89 33.72
CA ALA A 13 -12.13 -53.09 32.62
C ALA A 13 -11.89 -51.60 32.78
N ALA A 14 -11.58 -51.10 33.99
CA ALA A 14 -11.31 -49.67 34.21
C ALA A 14 -9.88 -49.24 33.85
N GLY A 15 -8.94 -50.17 33.82
CA GLY A 15 -7.53 -49.90 33.49
C GLY A 15 -7.25 -49.73 32.01
N LEU A 16 -8.05 -50.34 31.13
CA LEU A 16 -7.87 -50.25 29.66
C LEU A 16 -8.49 -48.97 29.05
N ALA A 17 -9.51 -48.36 29.69
CA ALA A 17 -10.11 -47.15 29.22
C ALA A 17 -9.24 -45.89 29.46
N VAL A 18 -8.41 -45.88 30.50
CA VAL A 18 -7.50 -44.76 30.82
C VAL A 18 -6.30 -44.72 29.89
N GLY A 19 -5.84 -45.88 29.42
CA GLY A 19 -4.74 -45.99 28.48
C GLY A 19 -5.09 -45.49 27.05
N ALA A 20 -6.32 -45.76 26.59
CA ALA A 20 -6.80 -45.31 25.27
C ALA A 20 -7.07 -43.81 25.23
N ALA A 21 -7.53 -43.20 26.33
CA ALA A 21 -7.73 -41.76 26.41
C ALA A 21 -6.42 -40.98 26.49
N ALA A 22 -5.37 -41.55 27.11
CA ALA A 22 -4.06 -40.92 27.16
C ALA A 22 -3.32 -40.97 25.83
N ALA A 23 -3.48 -42.05 25.05
CA ALA A 23 -2.91 -42.16 23.70
C ALA A 23 -3.56 -41.19 22.71
N SER A 24 -4.90 -41.01 22.78
CA SER A 24 -5.61 -40.05 21.91
C SER A 24 -5.27 -38.58 22.23
N VAL A 25 -5.00 -38.24 23.49
CA VAL A 25 -4.56 -36.89 23.88
C VAL A 25 -3.13 -36.62 23.45
N LEU A 26 -2.25 -37.63 23.40
CA LEU A 26 -0.89 -37.50 22.89
C LEU A 26 -0.85 -37.36 21.37
N ASP A 27 -1.74 -38.02 20.61
CA ASP A 27 -1.87 -37.88 19.17
C ASP A 27 -2.46 -36.52 18.77
N VAL A 28 -3.42 -35.99 19.55
CA VAL A 28 -3.94 -34.63 19.34
C VAL A 28 -2.87 -33.56 19.61
N ARG A 29 -2.01 -33.79 20.64
CA ARG A 29 -0.87 -32.88 20.89
C ARG A 29 0.24 -32.98 19.83
N LYS A 30 0.45 -34.14 19.21
CA LYS A 30 1.38 -34.30 18.08
C LYS A 30 0.83 -33.71 16.79
N ALA A 31 -0.48 -33.78 16.54
CA ALA A 31 -1.14 -33.11 15.41
C ALA A 31 -1.13 -31.56 15.56
N ALA A 32 -1.15 -31.05 16.80
CA ALA A 32 -1.03 -29.61 17.07
C ALA A 32 0.40 -29.05 16.95
N ALA A 33 1.40 -29.93 16.85
CA ALA A 33 2.80 -29.55 16.61
C ALA A 33 3.18 -29.54 15.12
N GLN A 34 2.21 -29.36 14.22
CA GLN A 34 2.51 -29.02 12.84
C GLN A 34 3.21 -27.65 12.87
N ALA A 35 4.48 -27.65 12.42
CA ALA A 35 5.28 -26.42 12.40
C ALA A 35 4.46 -25.29 11.79
N ALA A 36 4.32 -24.17 12.51
CA ALA A 36 3.70 -22.97 11.97
C ALA A 36 4.33 -22.68 10.61
N PRO A 37 3.56 -22.29 9.60
CA PRO A 37 4.13 -22.00 8.29
C PRO A 37 5.25 -20.98 8.47
N THR A 38 6.40 -21.27 7.85
CA THR A 38 7.56 -20.39 7.92
C THR A 38 7.17 -19.01 7.39
N SER A 39 7.39 -17.95 8.19
CA SER A 39 7.10 -16.58 7.76
C SER A 39 7.86 -16.22 6.49
N LEU A 40 7.23 -15.44 5.62
CA LEU A 40 7.84 -14.87 4.42
C LEU A 40 9.11 -14.07 4.74
N LEU A 41 9.18 -13.47 5.94
CA LEU A 41 10.39 -12.80 6.44
C LEU A 41 11.62 -13.72 6.34
N ARG A 42 11.49 -14.99 6.75
CA ARG A 42 12.61 -15.95 6.66
C ARG A 42 12.97 -16.28 5.21
N THR A 43 11.96 -16.50 4.37
CA THR A 43 12.15 -16.76 2.94
C THR A 43 12.85 -15.58 2.24
N VAL A 44 12.48 -14.35 2.57
CA VAL A 44 13.11 -13.14 2.02
C VAL A 44 14.56 -13.01 2.48
N LEU A 45 14.84 -13.22 3.76
CA LEU A 45 16.21 -13.20 4.31
C LEU A 45 17.09 -14.27 3.68
N ASP A 46 16.58 -15.51 3.54
CA ASP A 46 17.33 -16.63 2.93
C ASP A 46 17.60 -16.39 1.44
N ARG A 47 16.69 -15.73 0.73
CA ARG A 47 16.85 -15.36 -0.68
C ARG A 47 17.85 -14.21 -0.88
N GLY A 48 18.03 -13.34 0.11
CA GLY A 48 18.98 -12.22 0.08
C GLY A 48 18.50 -10.98 -0.67
N HIS A 49 17.22 -10.88 -1.05
CA HIS A 49 16.57 -9.71 -1.61
C HIS A 49 15.06 -9.75 -1.39
N VAL A 50 14.40 -8.59 -1.44
CA VAL A 50 12.94 -8.47 -1.37
C VAL A 50 12.36 -8.22 -2.76
N ILE A 51 11.22 -8.85 -3.11
CA ILE A 51 10.51 -8.65 -4.37
C ILE A 51 9.34 -7.70 -4.14
N VAL A 52 9.41 -6.51 -4.74
CA VAL A 52 8.45 -5.41 -4.54
C VAL A 52 7.67 -5.15 -5.82
N GLY A 53 6.35 -5.24 -5.75
CA GLY A 53 5.46 -4.80 -6.81
C GLY A 53 5.29 -3.28 -6.78
N SER A 54 5.58 -2.60 -7.90
CA SER A 54 5.37 -1.16 -8.05
C SER A 54 5.07 -0.80 -9.52
N GLY A 55 4.68 0.45 -9.77
CA GLY A 55 4.49 0.98 -11.13
C GLY A 55 5.71 1.77 -11.61
N SER A 56 5.57 2.45 -12.79
CA SER A 56 6.64 3.28 -13.36
C SER A 56 6.15 4.58 -14.02
N THR A 57 4.90 4.98 -13.81
CA THR A 57 4.29 6.10 -14.56
C THR A 57 3.64 7.17 -13.69
N ASN A 58 3.81 7.11 -12.37
CA ASN A 58 3.11 8.00 -11.44
C ASN A 58 4.10 8.82 -10.58
N ALA A 59 4.58 9.93 -11.11
CA ALA A 59 5.35 10.90 -10.32
C ALA A 59 4.43 11.64 -9.31
N PRO A 60 4.91 11.87 -8.08
CA PRO A 60 6.25 11.61 -7.54
C PRO A 60 6.39 10.24 -6.82
N TRP A 61 5.45 9.32 -6.98
CA TRP A 61 5.37 8.06 -6.23
C TRP A 61 6.30 6.97 -6.78
N HIS A 62 6.14 6.61 -8.07
CA HIS A 62 6.91 5.60 -8.77
C HIS A 62 6.93 5.94 -10.27
N PHE A 63 8.05 6.38 -10.77
CA PHE A 63 8.20 6.83 -12.15
C PHE A 63 9.63 6.64 -12.63
N GLU A 64 9.81 6.66 -13.95
CA GLU A 64 11.13 6.68 -14.55
C GLU A 64 11.61 8.13 -14.69
N ASP A 65 12.81 8.41 -14.21
CA ASP A 65 13.48 9.70 -14.41
C ASP A 65 13.98 9.88 -15.86
N ALA A 66 14.60 11.02 -16.15
CA ALA A 66 15.13 11.31 -17.48
C ALA A 66 16.22 10.32 -17.95
N ALA A 67 16.83 9.56 -17.04
CA ALA A 67 17.82 8.54 -17.33
C ALA A 67 17.18 7.14 -17.47
N GLY A 68 15.86 7.01 -17.33
CA GLY A 68 15.14 5.74 -17.34
C GLY A 68 15.27 4.96 -16.05
N LYS A 69 15.75 5.58 -14.97
CA LYS A 69 15.86 4.94 -13.66
C LYS A 69 14.51 5.04 -12.93
N LEU A 70 14.04 3.91 -12.37
CA LEU A 70 12.87 3.88 -11.52
C LEU A 70 13.15 4.60 -10.20
N VAL A 71 12.36 5.62 -9.89
CA VAL A 71 12.51 6.52 -8.73
C VAL A 71 11.15 6.90 -8.17
N GLY A 72 11.14 7.58 -7.03
CA GLY A 72 9.92 8.09 -6.38
C GLY A 72 9.80 7.67 -4.92
N MET A 73 8.78 8.18 -4.25
CA MET A 73 8.60 7.93 -2.81
C MET A 73 8.34 6.45 -2.51
N ASP A 74 7.51 5.77 -3.31
CA ASP A 74 7.25 4.32 -3.15
C ASP A 74 8.52 3.49 -3.37
N ILE A 75 9.36 3.90 -4.34
CA ILE A 75 10.64 3.26 -4.61
C ILE A 75 11.61 3.45 -3.44
N THR A 76 11.61 4.65 -2.85
CA THR A 76 12.40 4.92 -1.63
C THR A 76 11.91 4.07 -0.45
N MET A 77 10.60 3.90 -0.27
CA MET A 77 10.08 3.01 0.78
C MET A 77 10.52 1.55 0.58
N ALA A 78 10.63 1.09 -0.68
CA ALA A 78 11.19 -0.23 -0.98
C ALA A 78 12.68 -0.33 -0.64
N HIS A 79 13.47 0.70 -0.93
CA HIS A 79 14.88 0.79 -0.53
C HIS A 79 15.07 0.82 0.99
N ILE A 80 14.18 1.54 1.73
CA ILE A 80 14.14 1.54 3.20
C ILE A 80 13.88 0.12 3.74
N LEU A 81 12.94 -0.61 3.15
CA LEU A 81 12.66 -1.99 3.53
C LEU A 81 13.87 -2.90 3.29
N ALA A 82 14.52 -2.80 2.12
CA ALA A 82 15.72 -3.56 1.81
C ALA A 82 16.88 -3.22 2.76
N LYS A 83 17.08 -1.95 3.09
CA LYS A 83 18.06 -1.49 4.08
C LYS A 83 17.80 -2.11 5.47
N GLY A 84 16.54 -2.16 5.89
CA GLY A 84 16.15 -2.79 7.16
C GLY A 84 16.38 -4.32 7.18
N LEU A 85 16.22 -5.00 6.02
CA LEU A 85 16.38 -6.45 5.89
C LEU A 85 17.86 -6.86 5.82
N PHE A 86 18.69 -6.12 5.08
CA PHE A 86 19.99 -6.57 4.62
C PHE A 86 21.14 -5.61 4.94
N ASP A 87 20.85 -4.47 5.58
CA ASP A 87 21.79 -3.32 5.70
C ASP A 87 22.31 -2.80 4.34
N ASP A 88 21.55 -3.10 3.26
CA ASP A 88 21.86 -2.77 1.87
C ASP A 88 20.56 -2.41 1.14
N ASP A 89 20.40 -1.14 0.80
CA ASP A 89 19.20 -0.62 0.14
C ASP A 89 19.05 -1.06 -1.32
N THR A 90 20.09 -1.65 -1.91
CA THR A 90 20.07 -2.18 -3.28
C THR A 90 19.47 -3.58 -3.39
N LYS A 91 19.25 -4.28 -2.28
CA LYS A 91 18.71 -5.66 -2.23
C LYS A 91 17.20 -5.70 -2.45
N VAL A 92 16.74 -5.08 -3.54
CA VAL A 92 15.34 -5.05 -3.96
C VAL A 92 15.22 -5.42 -5.44
N GLU A 93 14.27 -6.31 -5.75
CA GLU A 93 13.84 -6.62 -7.11
C GLU A 93 12.47 -5.99 -7.34
N PHE A 94 12.34 -5.18 -8.40
CA PHE A 94 11.06 -4.55 -8.74
C PHE A 94 10.32 -5.36 -9.80
N VAL A 95 9.06 -5.68 -9.50
CA VAL A 95 8.09 -6.23 -10.46
C VAL A 95 7.15 -5.11 -10.87
N GLN A 96 7.27 -4.67 -12.12
CA GLN A 96 6.36 -3.68 -12.67
C GLN A 96 4.94 -4.23 -12.78
N GLN A 97 3.97 -3.45 -12.33
CA GLN A 97 2.56 -3.85 -12.31
C GLN A 97 1.62 -2.65 -12.46
N ASP A 98 0.47 -2.91 -13.05
CA ASP A 98 -0.64 -1.96 -13.09
C ASP A 98 -1.45 -1.97 -11.78
N PRO A 99 -2.22 -0.92 -11.49
CA PRO A 99 -3.04 -0.84 -10.27
C PRO A 99 -3.98 -2.04 -10.06
N ALA A 100 -4.54 -2.61 -11.13
CA ALA A 100 -5.43 -3.78 -11.06
C ALA A 100 -4.69 -5.08 -10.68
N ALA A 101 -3.39 -5.18 -10.97
CA ALA A 101 -2.58 -6.36 -10.68
C ALA A 101 -2.04 -6.41 -9.24
N ARG A 102 -2.15 -5.32 -8.46
CA ARG A 102 -1.58 -5.23 -7.10
C ARG A 102 -2.04 -6.37 -6.18
N ILE A 103 -3.35 -6.53 -6.01
CA ILE A 103 -3.92 -7.58 -5.14
C ILE A 103 -3.66 -8.98 -5.68
N PRO A 104 -3.91 -9.30 -6.98
CA PRO A 104 -3.55 -10.58 -7.56
C PRO A 104 -2.08 -10.97 -7.36
N ASN A 105 -1.14 -10.06 -7.58
CA ASN A 105 0.29 -10.35 -7.41
C ASN A 105 0.69 -10.66 -5.96
N ILE A 106 0.07 -9.99 -4.98
CA ILE A 106 0.23 -10.30 -3.56
C ILE A 106 -0.33 -11.68 -3.22
N THR A 107 -1.57 -11.95 -3.60
CA THR A 107 -2.28 -13.18 -3.20
C THR A 107 -1.67 -14.44 -3.81
N THR A 108 -1.13 -14.33 -5.03
CA THR A 108 -0.43 -15.43 -5.72
C THR A 108 1.03 -15.59 -5.29
N GLY A 109 1.58 -14.64 -4.53
CA GLY A 109 3.00 -14.67 -4.11
C GLY A 109 3.98 -14.31 -5.24
N LYS A 110 3.52 -13.63 -6.30
CA LYS A 110 4.40 -13.11 -7.35
C LYS A 110 5.31 -12.00 -6.81
N VAL A 111 4.84 -11.28 -5.79
CA VAL A 111 5.60 -10.27 -5.04
C VAL A 111 5.48 -10.55 -3.54
N ASP A 112 6.49 -10.16 -2.78
CA ASP A 112 6.48 -10.26 -1.31
C ASP A 112 5.61 -9.17 -0.69
N ILE A 113 5.59 -8.01 -1.33
CA ILE A 113 4.90 -6.81 -0.89
C ILE A 113 4.62 -5.91 -2.11
N THR A 114 3.52 -5.19 -2.08
CA THR A 114 3.25 -4.11 -3.01
C THR A 114 3.45 -2.77 -2.31
N ILE A 115 4.34 -1.94 -2.85
CA ILE A 115 4.54 -0.54 -2.44
C ILE A 115 4.24 0.32 -3.66
N GLN A 116 2.97 0.78 -3.75
CA GLN A 116 2.43 1.46 -4.93
C GLN A 116 1.21 2.29 -4.54
N PHE A 117 1.43 3.37 -3.75
CA PHE A 117 0.40 4.36 -3.34
C PHE A 117 -1.01 3.76 -3.13
N MET A 118 -1.09 2.62 -2.45
CA MET A 118 -2.33 1.89 -2.34
C MET A 118 -3.22 2.45 -1.23
N THR A 119 -4.37 3.01 -1.62
CA THR A 119 -5.37 3.50 -0.68
C THR A 119 -5.92 2.37 0.17
N VAL A 120 -5.87 2.55 1.48
CA VAL A 120 -6.49 1.63 2.45
C VAL A 120 -8.01 1.77 2.39
N THR A 121 -8.70 0.67 2.12
CA THR A 121 -10.16 0.58 2.21
C THR A 121 -10.58 -0.69 2.91
N PRO A 122 -11.76 -0.73 3.59
CA PRO A 122 -12.28 -1.96 4.20
C PRO A 122 -12.42 -3.12 3.22
N GLN A 123 -12.79 -2.85 1.97
CA GLN A 123 -12.94 -3.85 0.92
C GLN A 123 -11.59 -4.51 0.56
N ARG A 124 -10.54 -3.70 0.39
CA ARG A 124 -9.19 -4.20 0.11
C ARG A 124 -8.59 -4.93 1.32
N ALA A 125 -8.88 -4.47 2.53
CA ALA A 125 -8.42 -5.10 3.76
C ALA A 125 -9.02 -6.51 4.00
N GLN A 126 -10.08 -6.88 3.30
CA GLN A 126 -10.59 -8.26 3.28
C GLN A 126 -9.70 -9.21 2.45
N LEU A 127 -8.87 -8.69 1.56
CA LEU A 127 -8.08 -9.45 0.59
C LEU A 127 -6.58 -9.43 0.89
N VAL A 128 -6.07 -8.35 1.48
CA VAL A 128 -4.66 -8.15 1.78
C VAL A 128 -4.50 -7.56 3.18
N ALA A 129 -3.31 -7.71 3.78
CA ALA A 129 -2.92 -6.98 4.98
C ALA A 129 -2.24 -5.67 4.57
N PHE A 130 -2.55 -4.59 5.27
CA PHE A 130 -1.93 -3.29 5.09
C PHE A 130 -0.91 -3.00 6.19
N THR A 131 0.18 -2.33 5.84
CA THR A 131 1.06 -1.71 6.82
C THR A 131 0.36 -0.53 7.51
N ARG A 132 1.00 0.05 8.54
CA ARG A 132 0.64 1.39 8.95
C ARG A 132 0.79 2.35 7.77
N PRO A 133 -0.07 3.38 7.65
CA PRO A 133 0.03 4.33 6.55
C PRO A 133 1.36 5.09 6.60
N TYR A 134 2.01 5.22 5.44
CA TYR A 134 3.22 6.04 5.31
C TYR A 134 2.93 7.44 4.74
N TYR A 135 1.68 7.71 4.32
CA TYR A 135 1.27 9.01 3.81
C TYR A 135 -0.24 9.23 3.91
N VAL A 136 -0.65 10.49 4.11
CA VAL A 136 -2.05 10.92 3.99
C VAL A 136 -2.18 11.76 2.73
N GLU A 137 -2.86 11.21 1.75
CA GLU A 137 -3.06 11.82 0.45
C GLU A 137 -4.44 12.47 0.33
N GLY A 138 -4.63 13.30 -0.68
CA GLY A 138 -5.90 13.84 -1.11
C GLY A 138 -6.00 13.86 -2.63
N ILE A 139 -7.21 14.03 -3.16
CA ILE A 139 -7.40 14.28 -4.59
C ILE A 139 -7.39 15.79 -4.83
N ALA A 140 -6.80 16.22 -5.96
CA ALA A 140 -6.85 17.59 -6.44
C ALA A 140 -7.06 17.60 -7.97
N LEU A 141 -7.34 18.75 -8.54
CA LEU A 141 -7.58 18.91 -9.97
C LEU A 141 -6.40 19.67 -10.61
N LEU A 142 -5.64 18.95 -11.43
CA LEU A 142 -4.63 19.51 -12.31
C LEU A 142 -5.32 20.15 -13.51
N THR A 143 -4.95 21.38 -13.86
CA THR A 143 -5.51 22.16 -14.97
C THR A 143 -4.40 22.78 -15.81
N LEU A 144 -4.76 23.40 -16.94
CA LEU A 144 -3.84 24.16 -17.79
C LEU A 144 -3.96 25.66 -17.51
N PRO A 145 -2.87 26.42 -17.29
CA PRO A 145 -2.92 27.87 -17.00
C PRO A 145 -3.66 28.70 -18.05
N GLY A 146 -3.58 28.28 -19.33
CA GLY A 146 -4.28 28.94 -20.44
C GLY A 146 -5.74 28.49 -20.66
N SER A 147 -6.27 27.57 -19.84
CA SER A 147 -7.64 27.11 -19.94
C SER A 147 -8.63 28.17 -19.41
N GLN A 148 -9.85 28.22 -19.97
CA GLN A 148 -10.97 28.97 -19.42
C GLN A 148 -11.49 28.34 -18.12
N MET A 149 -11.27 27.03 -17.91
CA MET A 149 -11.65 26.26 -16.72
C MET A 149 -10.41 25.90 -15.90
N LYS A 150 -9.62 26.88 -15.46
CA LYS A 150 -8.39 26.66 -14.68
C LYS A 150 -8.54 26.62 -13.18
N THR A 151 -9.62 27.22 -12.64
CA THR A 151 -9.92 27.23 -11.21
C THR A 151 -11.10 26.30 -10.88
N PHE A 152 -11.19 25.88 -9.63
CA PHE A 152 -12.29 25.02 -9.18
C PHE A 152 -13.66 25.64 -9.44
N ASP A 153 -13.82 26.94 -9.15
CA ASP A 153 -15.09 27.64 -9.35
C ASP A 153 -15.51 27.65 -10.83
N GLN A 154 -14.55 27.80 -11.74
CA GLN A 154 -14.80 27.74 -13.19
C GLN A 154 -15.20 26.34 -13.64
N LEU A 155 -14.51 25.29 -13.12
CA LEU A 155 -14.89 23.89 -13.39
C LEU A 155 -16.30 23.58 -12.85
N GLN A 156 -16.63 24.05 -11.64
CA GLN A 156 -17.95 23.87 -11.05
C GLN A 156 -19.04 24.58 -11.85
N ALA A 157 -18.78 25.81 -12.31
CA ALA A 157 -19.70 26.59 -13.15
C ALA A 157 -19.97 25.95 -14.51
N GLY A 158 -19.01 25.16 -15.04
CA GLY A 158 -19.16 24.40 -16.29
C GLY A 158 -20.21 23.28 -16.21
N GLY A 159 -20.53 22.80 -15.01
CA GLY A 159 -21.55 21.79 -14.75
C GLY A 159 -21.37 20.54 -15.62
N ALA A 160 -22.40 20.15 -16.38
CA ALA A 160 -22.36 18.99 -17.27
C ALA A 160 -21.42 19.14 -18.48
N ASN A 161 -20.91 20.33 -18.77
CA ASN A 161 -19.92 20.56 -19.81
C ASN A 161 -18.49 20.32 -19.35
N THR A 162 -18.25 20.28 -18.02
CA THR A 162 -16.93 20.02 -17.44
C THR A 162 -16.54 18.55 -17.64
N LYS A 163 -15.35 18.32 -18.20
CA LYS A 163 -14.80 16.98 -18.43
C LYS A 163 -13.59 16.77 -17.54
N VAL A 164 -13.55 15.65 -16.82
CA VAL A 164 -12.49 15.32 -15.87
C VAL A 164 -11.94 13.92 -16.17
N SER A 165 -10.64 13.78 -16.38
CA SER A 165 -9.98 12.48 -16.40
C SER A 165 -9.57 12.04 -15.02
N ILE A 166 -9.59 10.74 -14.75
CA ILE A 166 -9.17 10.11 -13.51
C ILE A 166 -8.64 8.71 -13.76
N LEU A 167 -7.73 8.22 -12.90
CA LEU A 167 -7.25 6.85 -12.95
C LEU A 167 -8.39 5.86 -12.65
N GLN A 168 -8.55 4.87 -13.52
CA GLN A 168 -9.62 3.88 -13.44
C GLN A 168 -9.57 3.09 -12.13
N ASN A 169 -10.67 3.12 -11.39
CA ASN A 169 -10.93 2.28 -10.22
C ASN A 169 -12.42 2.30 -9.89
N VAL A 170 -12.84 1.44 -8.96
CA VAL A 170 -14.27 1.27 -8.58
C VAL A 170 -14.93 2.51 -7.98
N ASP A 171 -14.14 3.43 -7.43
CA ASP A 171 -14.63 4.65 -6.77
C ASP A 171 -14.38 5.92 -7.59
N ALA A 172 -13.85 5.80 -8.81
CA ALA A 172 -13.37 6.94 -9.60
C ALA A 172 -14.45 7.98 -9.86
N ASP A 173 -15.61 7.56 -10.37
CA ASP A 173 -16.73 8.46 -10.67
C ASP A 173 -17.25 9.14 -9.41
N ASN A 174 -17.48 8.38 -8.33
CA ASN A 174 -17.93 8.89 -7.06
C ASN A 174 -16.95 9.94 -6.50
N SER A 175 -15.64 9.67 -6.63
CA SER A 175 -14.60 10.57 -6.14
C SER A 175 -14.66 11.94 -6.82
N VAL A 176 -14.90 12.00 -8.12
CA VAL A 176 -15.07 13.27 -8.86
C VAL A 176 -16.41 13.91 -8.51
N HIS A 177 -17.50 13.13 -8.50
CA HIS A 177 -18.85 13.64 -8.27
C HIS A 177 -19.08 14.17 -6.85
N MET A 178 -18.23 13.82 -5.87
CA MET A 178 -18.25 14.48 -4.54
C MET A 178 -18.08 15.99 -4.59
N VAL A 179 -17.36 16.51 -5.58
CA VAL A 179 -17.06 17.95 -5.70
C VAL A 179 -17.56 18.57 -7.01
N LEU A 180 -17.68 17.79 -8.06
CA LEU A 180 -18.19 18.18 -9.38
C LEU A 180 -19.33 17.22 -9.78
N PRO A 181 -20.52 17.33 -9.18
CA PRO A 181 -21.58 16.32 -9.28
C PRO A 181 -22.16 16.13 -10.69
N GLN A 182 -21.95 17.09 -11.59
CA GLN A 182 -22.46 17.02 -12.97
C GLN A 182 -21.37 16.78 -14.01
N ALA A 183 -20.09 16.74 -13.61
CA ALA A 183 -18.98 16.60 -14.54
C ALA A 183 -19.02 15.25 -15.29
N GLN A 184 -18.59 15.27 -16.55
CA GLN A 184 -18.34 14.05 -17.32
C GLN A 184 -17.01 13.45 -16.88
N VAL A 185 -17.03 12.20 -16.41
CA VAL A 185 -15.83 11.51 -15.92
C VAL A 185 -15.29 10.58 -17.00
N MET A 186 -13.98 10.71 -17.28
CA MET A 186 -13.24 9.84 -18.18
C MET A 186 -12.25 9.01 -17.38
N GLN A 187 -12.57 7.72 -17.15
CA GLN A 187 -11.66 6.79 -16.48
C GLN A 187 -10.60 6.27 -17.46
N ILE A 188 -9.33 6.30 -17.06
CA ILE A 188 -8.18 5.95 -17.89
C ILE A 188 -7.24 5.02 -17.10
N ASP A 189 -6.57 4.11 -17.78
CA ASP A 189 -5.80 2.99 -17.24
C ASP A 189 -4.48 3.37 -16.54
N THR A 190 -3.82 4.44 -17.00
CA THR A 190 -2.54 4.89 -16.44
C THR A 190 -2.55 6.36 -16.07
N GLN A 191 -1.78 6.74 -15.05
CA GLN A 191 -1.63 8.13 -14.63
C GLN A 191 -1.07 9.01 -15.76
N ALA A 192 -0.13 8.49 -16.54
CA ALA A 192 0.43 9.22 -17.69
C ALA A 192 -0.66 9.54 -18.73
N ASN A 193 -1.54 8.59 -19.04
CA ASN A 193 -2.64 8.76 -19.97
C ASN A 193 -3.74 9.71 -19.41
N VAL A 194 -3.96 9.71 -18.09
CA VAL A 194 -4.85 10.69 -17.42
C VAL A 194 -4.35 12.12 -17.66
N ILE A 195 -3.05 12.36 -17.47
CA ILE A 195 -2.43 13.68 -17.69
C ILE A 195 -2.38 14.01 -19.21
N GLN A 196 -2.10 13.01 -20.06
CA GLN A 196 -2.12 13.21 -21.51
C GLN A 196 -3.49 13.64 -22.04
N ALA A 197 -4.57 13.16 -21.43
CA ALA A 197 -5.93 13.60 -21.78
C ALA A 197 -6.13 15.09 -21.52
N LEU A 198 -5.56 15.62 -20.43
CA LEU A 198 -5.54 17.06 -20.14
C LEU A 198 -4.67 17.83 -21.15
N ASP A 199 -3.45 17.37 -21.39
CA ASP A 199 -2.49 18.00 -22.33
C ASP A 199 -3.06 18.11 -23.74
N SER A 200 -3.77 17.07 -24.18
CA SER A 200 -4.44 17.05 -25.50
C SER A 200 -5.80 17.77 -25.49
N LYS A 201 -6.18 18.43 -24.38
CA LYS A 201 -7.44 19.18 -24.22
C LYS A 201 -8.70 18.33 -24.47
N ARG A 202 -8.61 17.02 -24.25
CA ARG A 202 -9.77 16.12 -24.29
C ARG A 202 -10.64 16.26 -23.04
N VAL A 203 -10.03 16.74 -21.96
CA VAL A 203 -10.67 17.06 -20.68
C VAL A 203 -10.24 18.45 -20.21
N ASP A 204 -11.00 19.04 -19.28
CA ASP A 204 -10.74 20.36 -18.72
C ASP A 204 -9.84 20.28 -17.47
N ALA A 205 -9.88 19.14 -16.77
CA ALA A 205 -9.06 18.85 -15.61
C ALA A 205 -8.71 17.38 -15.50
N ALA A 206 -7.60 17.09 -14.83
CA ALA A 206 -7.24 15.74 -14.40
C ALA A 206 -7.35 15.63 -12.88
N ALA A 207 -8.22 14.75 -12.39
CA ALA A 207 -8.33 14.42 -10.98
C ALA A 207 -7.22 13.42 -10.63
N VAL A 208 -6.22 13.90 -9.89
CA VAL A 208 -5.04 13.14 -9.51
C VAL A 208 -4.70 13.42 -8.04
N ASP A 209 -3.73 12.71 -7.51
CA ASP A 209 -3.21 12.92 -6.17
C ASP A 209 -2.74 14.37 -5.99
N LEU A 210 -3.02 14.96 -4.84
CA LEU A 210 -2.56 16.31 -4.51
C LEU A 210 -1.03 16.43 -4.61
N SER A 211 -0.31 15.41 -4.21
CA SER A 211 1.14 15.32 -4.36
C SER A 211 1.58 15.37 -5.83
N THR A 212 0.86 14.68 -6.72
CA THR A 212 1.09 14.73 -8.17
C THR A 212 0.84 16.12 -8.73
N VAL A 213 -0.27 16.79 -8.35
CA VAL A 213 -0.53 18.18 -8.76
C VAL A 213 0.61 19.10 -8.34
N ARG A 214 1.02 19.03 -7.08
CA ARG A 214 2.13 19.84 -6.54
C ARG A 214 3.45 19.59 -7.28
N TRP A 215 3.75 18.31 -7.54
CA TRP A 215 4.94 17.92 -8.29
C TRP A 215 4.92 18.49 -9.71
N MET A 216 3.84 18.29 -10.46
CA MET A 216 3.70 18.75 -11.84
C MET A 216 3.78 20.27 -11.96
N VAL A 217 3.08 20.99 -11.07
CA VAL A 217 3.12 22.46 -11.03
C VAL A 217 4.51 22.98 -10.67
N LYS A 218 5.22 22.31 -9.74
CA LYS A 218 6.60 22.69 -9.38
C LYS A 218 7.58 22.46 -10.53
N GLN A 219 7.46 21.33 -11.24
CA GLN A 219 8.37 20.99 -12.33
C GLN A 219 8.13 21.84 -13.61
N THR A 220 6.87 22.17 -13.87
CA THR A 220 6.47 22.85 -15.12
C THR A 220 5.33 23.86 -14.87
N PRO A 221 5.62 24.98 -14.14
CA PRO A 221 4.60 25.95 -13.72
C PRO A 221 3.91 26.68 -14.91
N ASP A 222 4.59 26.76 -16.05
CA ASP A 222 4.02 27.37 -17.26
C ASP A 222 3.05 26.40 -18.00
N ARG A 223 3.09 25.12 -17.68
CA ARG A 223 2.28 24.10 -18.34
C ARG A 223 1.09 23.66 -17.50
N TYR A 224 1.21 23.63 -16.18
CA TYR A 224 0.20 23.13 -15.28
C TYR A 224 -0.15 24.11 -14.18
N ALA A 225 -1.39 24.03 -13.71
CA ALA A 225 -1.90 24.79 -12.56
C ALA A 225 -2.68 23.87 -11.61
N ASP A 226 -2.69 24.23 -10.33
CA ASP A 226 -3.59 23.66 -9.33
C ASP A 226 -4.90 24.45 -9.37
N SER A 227 -6.04 23.77 -9.47
CA SER A 227 -7.35 24.43 -9.43
C SER A 227 -7.68 25.08 -8.07
N GLY A 228 -6.90 24.77 -7.03
CA GLY A 228 -7.10 25.23 -5.65
C GLY A 228 -8.04 24.36 -4.81
N LYS A 229 -8.65 23.30 -5.37
CA LYS A 229 -9.51 22.37 -4.64
C LYS A 229 -8.78 21.09 -4.30
N LYS A 230 -8.82 20.71 -3.03
CA LYS A 230 -8.40 19.39 -2.52
C LYS A 230 -9.53 18.78 -1.70
N TRP A 231 -9.67 17.46 -1.79
CA TRP A 231 -10.69 16.73 -1.04
C TRP A 231 -10.31 15.27 -0.85
N PHE A 232 -11.11 14.48 -0.12
CA PHE A 232 -11.02 13.04 0.03
C PHE A 232 -9.67 12.58 0.59
N SER A 233 -9.46 12.75 1.90
CA SER A 233 -8.24 12.24 2.57
C SER A 233 -8.16 10.72 2.47
N MET A 234 -7.04 10.23 1.93
CA MET A 234 -6.75 8.83 1.72
C MET A 234 -5.50 8.42 2.50
N LEU A 235 -5.53 7.22 3.08
CA LEU A 235 -4.36 6.64 3.72
C LEU A 235 -3.63 5.76 2.70
N TYR A 236 -2.37 6.07 2.42
CA TYR A 236 -1.51 5.24 1.57
C TYR A 236 -0.67 4.30 2.42
N SER A 237 -0.74 3.02 2.09
CA SER A 237 -0.01 1.94 2.77
C SER A 237 0.58 0.97 1.76
N ALA A 238 1.62 0.27 2.18
CA ALA A 238 2.04 -0.94 1.49
C ALA A 238 1.09 -2.09 1.84
N ALA A 239 0.96 -3.03 0.92
CA ALA A 239 0.08 -4.18 1.07
C ALA A 239 0.86 -5.49 0.90
N LEU A 240 0.52 -6.49 1.71
CA LEU A 240 1.14 -7.80 1.73
C LEU A 240 0.09 -8.91 1.93
N LYS A 241 0.49 -10.16 1.76
CA LYS A 241 -0.40 -11.31 1.95
C LYS A 241 -0.85 -11.40 3.40
N GLN A 242 -2.14 -11.69 3.60
CA GLN A 242 -2.69 -11.90 4.94
C GLN A 242 -2.12 -13.15 5.61
N GLY A 243 -2.13 -13.16 6.96
CA GLY A 243 -1.80 -14.34 7.78
C GLY A 243 -0.33 -14.46 8.17
N ASP A 244 0.54 -13.54 7.75
CA ASP A 244 1.95 -13.49 8.17
C ASP A 244 2.21 -12.27 9.06
N GLN A 245 2.02 -12.46 10.36
CA GLN A 245 2.17 -11.39 11.34
C GLN A 245 3.63 -10.98 11.53
N ASP A 246 4.58 -11.91 11.42
CA ASP A 246 6.01 -11.61 11.57
C ASP A 246 6.49 -10.71 10.44
N TRP A 247 6.07 -11.02 9.19
CA TRP A 247 6.38 -10.19 8.02
C TRP A 247 5.77 -8.79 8.15
N LEU A 248 4.48 -8.69 8.50
CA LEU A 248 3.80 -7.41 8.71
C LEU A 248 4.47 -6.57 9.82
N ASN A 249 4.81 -7.19 10.95
CA ASN A 249 5.46 -6.50 12.07
C ASN A 249 6.84 -5.98 11.67
N PHE A 250 7.63 -6.79 10.94
CA PHE A 250 8.93 -6.37 10.46
C PHE A 250 8.83 -5.15 9.52
N VAL A 251 7.96 -5.22 8.51
CA VAL A 251 7.76 -4.11 7.55
C VAL A 251 7.33 -2.83 8.28
N ASN A 252 6.36 -2.93 9.19
CA ASN A 252 5.93 -1.80 9.99
C ASN A 252 7.07 -1.21 10.82
N THR A 253 7.91 -2.06 11.41
CA THR A 253 9.06 -1.60 12.21
C THR A 253 10.08 -0.86 11.33
N ALA A 254 10.42 -1.41 10.15
CA ALA A 254 11.34 -0.78 9.23
C ALA A 254 10.85 0.61 8.78
N PHE A 255 9.56 0.72 8.46
CA PHE A 255 8.96 2.00 8.06
C PHE A 255 8.89 3.00 9.21
N ASP A 256 8.50 2.58 10.42
CA ASP A 256 8.42 3.47 11.58
C ASP A 256 9.79 4.02 11.98
N VAL A 257 10.82 3.18 11.97
CA VAL A 257 12.18 3.62 12.29
C VAL A 257 12.70 4.64 11.27
N ALA A 258 12.30 4.51 9.99
CA ALA A 258 12.64 5.49 8.96
C ALA A 258 11.79 6.77 9.05
N MET A 259 10.48 6.65 9.32
CA MET A 259 9.58 7.82 9.35
C MET A 259 9.68 8.61 10.66
N TYR A 260 9.80 7.91 11.80
CA TYR A 260 9.68 8.49 13.13
C TYR A 260 10.92 8.31 14.01
N GLY A 261 11.85 7.45 13.61
CA GLY A 261 13.03 7.04 14.39
C GLY A 261 14.33 7.65 13.89
N HIS A 262 15.40 6.89 14.09
CA HIS A 262 16.79 7.33 13.87
C HIS A 262 17.40 6.92 12.53
N GLN A 263 16.70 6.15 11.68
CA GLN A 263 17.17 5.72 10.34
C GLN A 263 16.41 6.47 9.24
N ASN A 264 16.39 7.78 9.32
CA ASN A 264 15.49 8.64 8.57
C ASN A 264 16.09 9.31 7.32
N GLU A 265 17.39 9.13 7.05
CA GLU A 265 18.08 9.82 5.95
C GLU A 265 17.45 9.62 4.58
N LEU A 266 17.11 8.36 4.23
CA LEU A 266 16.48 8.04 2.94
C LEU A 266 15.08 8.63 2.84
N TYR A 267 14.30 8.52 3.93
CA TYR A 267 12.94 9.04 3.98
C TYR A 267 12.91 10.57 3.88
N ASP A 268 13.72 11.25 4.69
CA ASP A 268 13.75 12.71 4.75
C ASP A 268 14.20 13.31 3.43
N LYS A 269 15.24 12.73 2.83
CA LYS A 269 15.71 13.15 1.51
C LYS A 269 14.62 13.01 0.45
N ALA A 270 13.97 11.85 0.38
CA ALA A 270 12.91 11.60 -0.58
C ALA A 270 11.69 12.51 -0.36
N PHE A 271 11.32 12.72 0.90
CA PHE A 271 10.20 13.60 1.24
C PHE A 271 10.46 15.05 0.79
N ALA A 272 11.66 15.57 1.02
CA ALA A 272 12.06 16.90 0.56
C ALA A 272 12.14 16.97 -0.98
N ASP A 273 12.74 15.99 -1.63
CA ASP A 273 12.93 15.97 -3.07
C ASP A 273 11.58 15.90 -3.81
N TYR A 274 10.69 14.98 -3.40
CA TYR A 274 9.45 14.70 -4.11
C TYR A 274 8.29 15.60 -3.71
N PHE A 275 8.17 15.97 -2.44
CA PHE A 275 7.05 16.80 -1.98
C PHE A 275 7.42 18.27 -1.76
N GLY A 276 8.72 18.61 -1.75
CA GLY A 276 9.21 19.97 -1.48
C GLY A 276 8.93 20.43 -0.05
N LEU A 277 8.77 19.48 0.88
CA LEU A 277 8.44 19.71 2.28
C LEU A 277 9.47 19.02 3.17
N ASN A 278 9.72 19.56 4.35
CA ASN A 278 10.45 18.83 5.37
C ASN A 278 9.49 17.90 6.12
N PRO A 279 9.90 16.68 6.46
CA PRO A 279 9.13 15.82 7.36
C PRO A 279 8.89 16.53 8.71
N PRO A 280 7.83 16.15 9.45
CA PRO A 280 7.63 16.65 10.81
C PRO A 280 8.87 16.42 11.68
N ALA A 281 9.19 17.39 12.54
CA ALA A 281 10.32 17.28 13.48
C ALA A 281 10.13 16.05 14.39
N ARG A 282 11.21 15.28 14.58
CA ARG A 282 11.26 14.14 15.50
C ARG A 282 12.01 14.59 16.75
N GLU A 283 11.26 15.03 17.74
CA GLU A 283 11.85 15.55 18.98
C GLU A 283 11.89 14.45 20.04
N PRO A 284 13.07 14.13 20.62
CA PRO A 284 13.17 13.19 21.73
C PRO A 284 12.31 13.64 22.91
N GLY A 285 11.57 12.71 23.54
CA GLY A 285 10.71 12.99 24.68
C GLY A 285 9.26 13.31 24.33
N PHE A 286 8.91 13.35 23.04
CA PHE A 286 7.52 13.50 22.60
C PHE A 286 6.97 12.18 22.02
N PRO A 287 5.68 11.89 22.19
CA PRO A 287 5.07 10.71 21.55
C PRO A 287 5.12 10.85 20.03
N SER A 288 5.33 9.72 19.34
CA SER A 288 5.09 9.64 17.89
C SER A 288 3.60 9.81 17.62
N ILE A 289 3.24 10.60 16.64
CA ILE A 289 1.84 10.87 16.25
C ILE A 289 1.31 9.73 15.41
#